data_36031eb14b449c924ecfd6f5c52ce17f
#
_entry.id   36031eb14b449c924ecfd6f5c52ce17f
#
_cell.length_a   1.000
_cell.length_b   1.000
_cell.length_c   1.000
_cell.angle_alpha   90.00
_cell.angle_beta   90.00
_cell.angle_gamma   90.00
#
_symmetry.space_group_name_H-M   'P 1'
#
loop_
_entity.id
_entity.type
_entity.pdbx_description
1 polymer ?
#
loop_
_entity_poly.entity_id
_entity_poly.type
_entity_poly.pdbx_seq_one_letter_code
_entity_poly.pdbx_strand_id
1 'polypeptide(L)'
;MRDYTEKAFSDLMYEKLESLGYEQTLQYPTTESTFPCIELHTPLKNVLKTQNAFPIRSMFQFSVTVWNSKQRECMEMSNKVEEKLRECNLVRTNTSPAYYDQVIKKYGITLTFEVYYNAIIDSFDFVK
;
A
#
# COMPACT_ATOMS: atom_id res chain seq x y z
N MET A 1 -9.78 -8.49 21.83
CA MET A 1 -8.63 -8.12 20.95
C MET A 1 -8.86 -8.66 19.56
N ARG A 2 -8.38 -7.98 18.57
CA ARG A 2 -8.56 -8.34 17.17
C ARG A 2 -7.23 -8.76 16.56
N ASP A 3 -7.19 -9.94 15.92
CA ASP A 3 -6.05 -10.32 15.10
C ASP A 3 -6.28 -9.74 13.70
N TYR A 4 -5.58 -8.65 13.38
CA TYR A 4 -5.72 -7.97 12.10
C TYR A 4 -4.96 -8.76 11.03
N THR A 5 -5.71 -9.36 10.10
CA THR A 5 -5.12 -10.22 9.08
C THR A 5 -4.58 -9.40 7.90
N GLU A 6 -3.74 -10.02 7.09
CA GLU A 6 -3.24 -9.42 5.84
C GLU A 6 -4.39 -9.08 4.90
N LYS A 7 -5.41 -9.96 4.81
CA LYS A 7 -6.58 -9.70 3.99
C LYS A 7 -7.35 -8.49 4.48
N ALA A 8 -7.60 -8.39 5.79
CA ALA A 8 -8.30 -7.24 6.36
C ALA A 8 -7.53 -5.93 6.12
N PHE A 9 -6.20 -5.98 6.25
CA PHE A 9 -5.33 -4.84 5.98
C PHE A 9 -5.41 -4.42 4.50
N SER A 10 -5.32 -5.40 3.60
CA SER A 10 -5.43 -5.13 2.16
C SER A 10 -6.77 -4.51 1.81
N ASP A 11 -7.87 -5.02 2.38
CA ASP A 11 -9.20 -4.48 2.16
C ASP A 11 -9.31 -3.02 2.65
N LEU A 12 -8.71 -2.74 3.81
CA LEU A 12 -8.68 -1.37 4.35
C LEU A 12 -7.91 -0.42 3.44
N MET A 13 -6.76 -0.85 2.93
CA MET A 13 -5.94 -0.02 2.03
C MET A 13 -6.69 0.24 0.71
N TYR A 14 -7.34 -0.79 0.17
CA TYR A 14 -8.15 -0.64 -1.03
C TYR A 14 -9.24 0.41 -0.81
N GLU A 15 -9.97 0.31 0.30
CA GLU A 15 -11.02 1.26 0.65
C GLU A 15 -10.49 2.69 0.79
N LYS A 16 -9.35 2.85 1.47
CA LYS A 16 -8.77 4.19 1.68
C LYS A 16 -8.31 4.83 0.38
N LEU A 17 -7.75 4.05 -0.54
CA LEU A 17 -7.27 4.57 -1.81
C LEU A 17 -8.39 4.84 -2.81
N GLU A 18 -9.57 4.28 -2.58
CA GLU A 18 -10.72 4.42 -3.48
C GLU A 18 -11.12 5.89 -3.67
N SER A 19 -10.98 6.71 -2.64
CA SER A 19 -11.33 8.14 -2.69
C SER A 19 -10.47 8.94 -3.65
N LEU A 20 -9.32 8.43 -4.07
CA LEU A 20 -8.46 9.10 -5.04
C LEU A 20 -9.00 9.02 -6.47
N GLY A 21 -9.95 8.12 -6.73
CA GLY A 21 -10.63 8.03 -8.03
C GLY A 21 -9.88 7.27 -9.10
N TYR A 22 -8.73 6.67 -8.78
CA TYR A 22 -8.00 5.85 -9.74
C TYR A 22 -8.51 4.41 -9.72
N GLU A 23 -8.40 3.73 -10.87
CA GLU A 23 -8.62 2.28 -10.90
C GLU A 23 -7.62 1.59 -10.00
N GLN A 24 -8.06 0.53 -9.33
CA GLN A 24 -7.20 -0.28 -8.48
C GLN A 24 -7.19 -1.73 -8.96
N THR A 25 -6.04 -2.37 -8.86
CA THR A 25 -5.89 -3.78 -9.23
C THR A 25 -5.03 -4.49 -8.19
N LEU A 26 -5.32 -5.77 -7.96
CA LEU A 26 -4.53 -6.63 -7.10
C LEU A 26 -3.56 -7.50 -7.91
N GLN A 27 -3.52 -7.30 -9.23
CA GLN A 27 -2.69 -8.07 -10.14
C GLN A 27 -1.82 -7.12 -10.96
N TYR A 28 -0.72 -7.66 -11.50
CA TYR A 28 0.13 -6.91 -12.41
C TYR A 28 -0.69 -6.49 -13.63
N PRO A 29 -0.66 -5.21 -14.01
CA PRO A 29 -1.46 -4.72 -15.13
C PRO A 29 -1.07 -5.33 -16.46
N THR A 30 -2.01 -5.34 -17.39
CA THR A 30 -1.80 -5.77 -18.78
C THR A 30 -2.06 -4.59 -19.71
N THR A 31 -1.82 -4.80 -21.01
CA THR A 31 -2.12 -3.78 -22.01
C THR A 31 -3.61 -3.42 -22.07
N GLU A 32 -4.47 -4.31 -21.59
CA GLU A 32 -5.92 -4.10 -21.57
C GLU A 32 -6.42 -3.46 -20.28
N SER A 33 -5.54 -3.27 -19.29
CA SER A 33 -5.91 -2.62 -18.03
C SER A 33 -6.27 -1.15 -18.27
N THR A 34 -7.14 -0.62 -17.40
CA THR A 34 -7.48 0.80 -17.42
C THR A 34 -6.40 1.59 -16.70
N PHE A 35 -5.87 2.62 -17.34
CA PHE A 35 -4.85 3.51 -16.77
C PHE A 35 -5.36 4.93 -16.68
N PRO A 36 -4.89 5.74 -15.72
CA PRO A 36 -3.95 5.38 -14.65
C PRO A 36 -4.54 4.41 -13.64
N CYS A 37 -3.70 3.58 -13.02
CA CYS A 37 -4.17 2.64 -12.02
C CYS A 37 -3.16 2.46 -10.89
N ILE A 38 -3.67 1.96 -9.76
CA ILE A 38 -2.86 1.61 -8.59
C ILE A 38 -2.88 0.09 -8.45
N GLU A 39 -1.71 -0.51 -8.48
CA GLU A 39 -1.55 -1.94 -8.22
C GLU A 39 -1.21 -2.14 -6.75
N LEU A 40 -2.07 -2.85 -6.01
CA LEU A 40 -1.85 -3.15 -4.60
C LEU A 40 -1.16 -4.51 -4.49
N HIS A 41 -0.01 -4.53 -3.81
CA HIS A 41 0.70 -5.78 -3.55
C HIS A 41 0.19 -6.41 -2.26
N THR A 42 0.36 -7.72 -2.13
CA THR A 42 -0.01 -8.44 -0.92
C THR A 42 0.81 -7.91 0.26
N PRO A 43 0.16 -7.48 1.36
CA PRO A 43 0.91 -7.00 2.51
C PRO A 43 1.63 -8.12 3.23
N LEU A 44 2.75 -7.78 3.87
CA LEU A 44 3.48 -8.67 4.77
C LEU A 44 3.11 -8.30 6.20
N LYS A 45 2.91 -9.32 7.04
CA LYS A 45 2.64 -9.12 8.45
C LYS A 45 3.74 -9.78 9.27
N ASN A 46 4.36 -9.01 10.14
CA ASN A 46 5.38 -9.50 11.07
C ASN A 46 4.87 -9.33 12.50
N VAL A 47 4.64 -10.44 13.20
CA VAL A 47 4.17 -10.42 14.58
C VAL A 47 5.35 -10.07 15.48
N LEU A 48 5.26 -8.96 16.20
CA LEU A 48 6.34 -8.45 17.04
C LEU A 48 6.20 -8.91 18.49
N LYS A 49 4.97 -9.12 18.96
CA LYS A 49 4.71 -9.51 20.33
C LYS A 49 3.43 -10.31 20.41
N THR A 50 3.46 -11.37 21.24
CA THR A 50 2.28 -12.21 21.50
C THR A 50 1.97 -12.23 23.00
N GLN A 51 0.72 -12.53 23.32
CA GLN A 51 0.27 -12.83 24.67
C GLN A 51 -0.63 -14.04 24.60
N ASN A 52 -0.25 -15.14 25.27
CA ASN A 52 -0.96 -16.41 25.17
C ASN A 52 -1.13 -16.86 23.71
N ALA A 53 -0.04 -16.74 22.93
CA ALA A 53 0.01 -17.03 21.50
C ALA A 53 -0.84 -16.10 20.60
N PHE A 54 -1.56 -15.13 21.19
CA PHE A 54 -2.33 -14.16 20.40
C PHE A 54 -1.43 -12.98 19.99
N PRO A 55 -1.45 -12.57 18.70
CA PRO A 55 -0.66 -11.44 18.25
C PRO A 55 -1.22 -10.12 18.82
N ILE A 56 -0.49 -9.50 19.73
CA ILE A 56 -0.90 -8.23 20.32
C ILE A 56 -0.22 -7.03 19.69
N ARG A 57 0.91 -7.25 19.02
CA ARG A 57 1.59 -6.20 18.28
C ARG A 57 2.18 -6.77 17.00
N SER A 58 1.92 -6.10 15.88
CA SER A 58 2.39 -6.53 14.57
C SER A 58 2.88 -5.34 13.76
N MET A 59 3.72 -5.60 12.77
CA MET A 59 4.10 -4.61 11.77
C MET A 59 3.60 -5.08 10.42
N PHE A 60 2.93 -4.19 9.70
CA PHE A 60 2.55 -4.44 8.33
C PHE A 60 3.48 -3.69 7.40
N GLN A 61 3.94 -4.36 6.36
CA GLN A 61 4.66 -3.77 5.25
C GLN A 61 3.78 -3.89 4.02
N PHE A 62 3.56 -2.77 3.34
CA PHE A 62 2.63 -2.70 2.23
C PHE A 62 3.24 -1.90 1.09
N SER A 63 3.16 -2.45 -0.11
CA SER A 63 3.67 -1.79 -1.31
C SER A 63 2.56 -1.58 -2.31
N VAL A 64 2.63 -0.48 -3.02
CA VAL A 64 1.77 -0.20 -4.17
C VAL A 64 2.63 0.27 -5.32
N THR A 65 2.20 -0.03 -6.54
CA THR A 65 2.81 0.53 -7.74
C THR A 65 1.78 1.39 -8.44
N VAL A 66 2.14 2.65 -8.67
CA VAL A 66 1.28 3.57 -9.43
C VAL A 66 1.72 3.54 -10.89
N TRP A 67 0.75 3.39 -11.79
CA TRP A 67 0.99 3.27 -13.23
C TRP A 67 0.32 4.41 -13.97
N ASN A 68 1.07 5.09 -14.83
CA ASN A 68 0.54 6.18 -15.64
C ASN A 68 1.30 6.30 -16.96
N SER A 69 0.73 7.00 -17.90
CA SER A 69 1.32 7.18 -19.24
C SER A 69 2.54 8.09 -19.24
N LYS A 70 2.65 8.99 -18.27
CA LYS A 70 3.75 9.97 -18.18
C LYS A 70 4.44 9.88 -16.83
N GLN A 71 5.76 10.01 -16.85
CA GLN A 71 6.58 9.95 -15.65
C GLN A 71 6.16 10.99 -14.61
N ARG A 72 5.94 12.24 -15.04
CA ARG A 72 5.55 13.31 -14.12
C ARG A 72 4.20 13.02 -13.45
N GLU A 73 3.26 12.48 -14.21
CA GLU A 73 1.95 12.12 -13.67
C GLU A 73 2.04 10.97 -12.67
N CYS A 74 2.95 10.03 -12.87
CA CYS A 74 3.25 8.99 -11.88
C CYS A 74 3.75 9.62 -10.57
N MET A 75 4.62 10.61 -10.66
CA MET A 75 5.16 11.28 -9.49
C MET A 75 4.07 12.01 -8.70
N GLU A 76 3.16 12.69 -9.39
CA GLU A 76 2.02 13.35 -8.75
C GLU A 76 1.09 12.34 -8.09
N MET A 77 0.84 11.24 -8.78
CA MET A 77 -0.01 10.16 -8.30
C MET A 77 0.58 9.50 -7.05
N SER A 78 1.89 9.27 -7.02
CA SER A 78 2.56 8.70 -5.87
C SER A 78 2.48 9.61 -4.64
N ASN A 79 2.54 10.93 -4.84
CA ASN A 79 2.38 11.88 -3.74
C ASN A 79 0.97 11.82 -3.14
N LYS A 80 -0.05 11.70 -3.99
CA LYS A 80 -1.44 11.58 -3.54
C LYS A 80 -1.66 10.30 -2.75
N VAL A 81 -1.07 9.19 -3.20
CA VAL A 81 -1.14 7.91 -2.50
C VAL A 81 -0.48 8.02 -1.13
N GLU A 82 0.71 8.61 -1.07
CA GLU A 82 1.41 8.79 0.20
C GLU A 82 0.60 9.63 1.19
N GLU A 83 0.05 10.75 0.75
CA GLU A 83 -0.78 11.61 1.60
C GLU A 83 -1.98 10.83 2.16
N LYS A 84 -2.62 10.03 1.32
CA LYS A 84 -3.79 9.26 1.73
C LYS A 84 -3.44 8.19 2.75
N LEU A 85 -2.37 7.45 2.52
CA LEU A 85 -1.96 6.38 3.43
C LEU A 85 -1.39 6.92 4.74
N ARG A 86 -0.83 8.14 4.73
CA ARG A 86 -0.40 8.81 5.95
C ARG A 86 -1.56 9.06 6.92
N GLU A 87 -2.77 9.22 6.40
CA GLU A 87 -3.97 9.36 7.24
C GLU A 87 -4.23 8.10 8.08
N CYS A 88 -3.69 6.96 7.65
CA CYS A 88 -3.77 5.70 8.38
C CYS A 88 -2.48 5.40 9.15
N ASN A 89 -1.62 6.40 9.33
CA ASN A 89 -0.33 6.30 10.03
C ASN A 89 0.70 5.43 9.31
N LEU A 90 0.53 5.16 8.03
CA LEU A 90 1.56 4.49 7.25
C LEU A 90 2.71 5.45 6.96
N VAL A 91 3.93 4.96 7.16
CA VAL A 91 5.15 5.71 6.88
C VAL A 91 5.80 5.12 5.63
N ARG A 92 6.08 5.97 4.64
CA ARG A 92 6.79 5.53 3.45
C ARG A 92 8.25 5.27 3.81
N THR A 93 8.70 4.04 3.58
CA THR A 93 10.07 3.63 3.88
C THR A 93 10.95 3.52 2.64
N ASN A 94 10.33 3.38 1.46
CA ASN A 94 11.07 3.29 0.22
C ASN A 94 10.21 3.74 -0.96
N THR A 95 10.88 4.30 -1.98
CA THR A 95 10.26 4.67 -3.24
C THR A 95 11.22 4.29 -4.36
N SER A 96 10.76 3.52 -5.34
CA SER A 96 11.56 3.23 -6.52
C SER A 96 11.64 4.47 -7.42
N PRO A 97 12.69 4.60 -8.23
CA PRO A 97 12.63 5.57 -9.32
C PRO A 97 11.53 5.19 -10.30
N ALA A 98 11.06 6.16 -11.07
CA ALA A 98 10.11 5.88 -12.14
C ALA A 98 10.81 5.00 -13.19
N TYR A 99 10.12 3.97 -13.63
CA TYR A 99 10.63 3.08 -14.68
C TYR A 99 9.56 2.86 -15.74
N TYR A 100 10.02 2.58 -16.96
CA TYR A 100 9.13 2.34 -18.09
C TYR A 100 9.01 0.84 -18.31
N ASP A 101 7.78 0.33 -18.29
CA ASP A 101 7.51 -1.08 -18.58
C ASP A 101 7.26 -1.25 -20.07
N GLN A 102 8.11 -2.06 -20.72
CA GLN A 102 8.07 -2.25 -22.17
C GLN A 102 6.83 -3.01 -22.63
N VAL A 103 6.28 -3.88 -21.79
CA VAL A 103 5.14 -4.73 -22.15
C VAL A 103 3.85 -3.92 -22.12
N ILE A 104 3.58 -3.26 -21.00
CA ILE A 104 2.35 -2.47 -20.84
C ILE A 104 2.48 -1.04 -21.35
N LYS A 105 3.71 -0.62 -21.67
CA LYS A 105 4.03 0.72 -22.22
C LYS A 105 3.55 1.85 -21.32
N LYS A 106 3.83 1.72 -20.03
CA LYS A 106 3.49 2.72 -19.01
C LYS A 106 4.66 2.91 -18.05
N TYR A 107 4.69 4.05 -17.38
CA TYR A 107 5.62 4.31 -16.29
C TYR A 107 5.04 3.81 -14.98
N GLY A 108 5.91 3.30 -14.12
CA GLY A 108 5.54 2.82 -12.79
C GLY A 108 6.47 3.36 -11.72
N ILE A 109 5.92 3.60 -10.53
CA ILE A 109 6.67 3.91 -9.32
C ILE A 109 6.14 3.02 -8.22
N THR A 110 7.04 2.31 -7.53
CA THR A 110 6.64 1.46 -6.41
C THR A 110 6.97 2.16 -5.10
N LEU A 111 5.96 2.27 -4.25
CA LEU A 111 6.04 2.86 -2.92
C LEU A 111 5.89 1.76 -1.88
N THR A 112 6.76 1.75 -0.88
CA THR A 112 6.68 0.80 0.23
C THR A 112 6.44 1.56 1.53
N PHE A 113 5.49 1.05 2.32
CA PHE A 113 5.05 1.65 3.57
C PHE A 113 5.12 0.64 4.70
N GLU A 114 5.28 1.15 5.91
CA GLU A 114 5.23 0.35 7.11
C GLU A 114 4.35 1.02 8.15
N VAL A 115 3.69 0.20 8.98
CA VAL A 115 2.85 0.66 10.08
C VAL A 115 2.80 -0.40 11.16
N TYR A 116 2.72 0.03 12.43
CA TYR A 116 2.48 -0.87 13.55
C TYR A 116 0.98 -0.99 13.79
N TYR A 117 0.55 -2.19 14.19
CA TYR A 117 -0.80 -2.42 14.67
C TYR A 117 -0.75 -2.92 16.11
N ASN A 118 -1.54 -2.29 16.99
CA ASN A 118 -1.68 -2.66 18.38
C ASN A 118 -3.08 -3.25 18.59
N ALA A 119 -3.14 -4.56 18.83
CA ALA A 119 -4.42 -5.27 18.96
C ALA A 119 -5.14 -4.95 20.29
N ILE A 120 -4.41 -4.50 21.30
CA ILE A 120 -5.01 -4.18 22.60
C ILE A 120 -5.94 -2.97 22.50
N ILE A 121 -5.51 -1.95 21.75
CA ILE A 121 -6.27 -0.72 21.56
C ILE A 121 -6.87 -0.58 20.16
N ASP A 122 -6.70 -1.61 19.31
CA ASP A 122 -7.19 -1.63 17.93
C ASP A 122 -6.79 -0.37 17.17
N SER A 123 -5.50 -0.10 17.10
CA SER A 123 -4.97 1.14 16.55
C SER A 123 -3.72 0.91 15.70
N PHE A 124 -3.60 1.67 14.63
CA PHE A 124 -2.39 1.74 13.81
C PHE A 124 -1.51 2.88 14.28
N ASP A 125 -0.24 2.59 14.51
CA ASP A 125 0.74 3.55 15.02
C ASP A 125 1.89 3.72 14.05
N PHE A 126 2.47 4.93 14.01
CA PHE A 126 3.63 5.20 13.19
C PHE A 126 4.81 4.30 13.57
N VAL A 127 5.54 3.84 12.57
CA VAL A 127 6.84 3.18 12.75
C VAL A 127 7.87 4.24 13.11
N LYS A 128 8.63 3.97 14.16
CA LYS A 128 9.66 4.88 14.67
C LYS A 128 11.05 4.49 14.20
#